data_6686d9b6a593a5b1a0badee67be4c49c
#
_entry.id   6686d9b6a593a5b1a0badee67be4c49c
#
_cell.length_a   1.000
_cell.length_b   1.000
_cell.length_c   1.000
_cell.angle_alpha   90.00
_cell.angle_beta   90.00
_cell.angle_gamma   90.00
#
_symmetry.space_group_name_H-M   'P 1'
#
loop_
_entity.id
_entity.type
_entity.pdbx_description
1 polymer ?
#
loop_
_entity_poly.entity_id
_entity_poly.type
_entity_poly.pdbx_seq_one_letter_code
_entity_poly.pdbx_strand_id
1 'polypeptide(L)'
;MASRKVVYRRPLAIDDVTSHSEAISAYSLESAFRFLDALESTLDLLSRFPEAGGVIPVRRKELEGIRAKLVVGFSHFIILYCVEENHIEILRVIRGGQDLHSVSLNAR
;
A
#
# COMPACT_ATOMS: atom_id res chain seq x y z
N MET A 1 -17.82 18.42 -2.31
CA MET A 1 -16.53 18.09 -2.91
C MET A 1 -15.66 17.36 -1.89
N ALA A 2 -15.23 16.17 -2.22
CA ALA A 2 -14.37 15.40 -1.30
C ALA A 2 -13.00 16.06 -1.25
N SER A 3 -12.52 16.38 -0.06
CA SER A 3 -11.16 16.88 0.10
C SER A 3 -10.18 15.70 0.10
N ARG A 4 -9.02 15.93 -0.48
CA ARG A 4 -7.97 14.92 -0.48
C ARG A 4 -7.35 14.83 0.90
N LYS A 5 -7.06 13.60 1.33
CA LYS A 5 -6.28 13.38 2.53
C LYS A 5 -4.80 13.34 2.18
N VAL A 6 -3.98 13.81 3.10
CA VAL A 6 -2.53 13.69 2.98
C VAL A 6 -2.16 12.20 3.09
N VAL A 7 -1.22 11.76 2.27
CA VAL A 7 -0.73 10.39 2.28
C VAL A 7 0.65 10.36 2.93
N TYR A 8 0.74 9.68 4.08
CA TYR A 8 2.02 9.41 4.73
C TYR A 8 2.47 8.00 4.40
N ARG A 9 3.73 7.86 4.05
CA ARG A 9 4.33 6.56 3.75
C ARG A 9 5.29 6.21 4.87
N ARG A 10 5.00 5.14 5.58
CA ARG A 10 5.91 4.69 6.63
C ARG A 10 7.21 4.18 6.01
N PRO A 11 8.32 4.23 6.77
CA PRO A 11 9.62 3.78 6.25
C PRO A 11 9.60 2.38 5.66
N LEU A 12 8.91 1.43 6.30
CA LEU A 12 8.81 0.07 5.76
C LEU A 12 8.09 0.02 4.41
N ALA A 13 7.07 0.87 4.23
CA ALA A 13 6.37 0.94 2.94
C ALA A 13 7.30 1.48 1.86
N ILE A 14 8.10 2.48 2.19
CA ILE A 14 9.09 3.05 1.25
C ILE A 14 10.10 1.97 0.87
N ASP A 15 10.61 1.23 1.86
CA ASP A 15 11.56 0.14 1.61
C ASP A 15 10.94 -0.96 0.76
N ASP A 16 9.67 -1.30 1.00
CA ASP A 16 8.95 -2.29 0.21
C ASP A 16 8.92 -1.89 -1.27
N VAL A 17 8.57 -0.64 -1.55
CA VAL A 17 8.47 -0.15 -2.93
C VAL A 17 9.83 -0.18 -3.61
N THR A 18 10.88 0.22 -2.90
CA THR A 18 12.24 0.14 -3.42
C THR A 18 12.60 -1.30 -3.77
N SER A 19 12.38 -2.24 -2.85
CA SER A 19 12.66 -3.66 -3.09
C SER A 19 11.89 -4.22 -4.26
N HIS A 20 10.59 -3.91 -4.35
CA HIS A 20 9.76 -4.42 -5.45
C HIS A 20 10.20 -3.85 -6.79
N SER A 21 10.46 -2.55 -6.86
CA SER A 21 10.89 -1.92 -8.11
C SER A 21 12.24 -2.44 -8.57
N GLU A 22 13.17 -2.68 -7.64
CA GLU A 22 14.47 -3.28 -7.97
C GLU A 22 14.31 -4.69 -8.53
N ALA A 23 13.47 -5.51 -7.90
CA ALA A 23 13.21 -6.87 -8.37
C ALA A 23 12.57 -6.87 -9.76
N ILE A 24 11.63 -5.97 -10.02
CA ILE A 24 11.00 -5.86 -11.32
C ILE A 24 12.02 -5.38 -12.35
N SER A 25 12.87 -4.42 -12.01
CA SER A 25 13.85 -3.85 -12.93
C SER A 25 14.89 -4.88 -13.37
N ALA A 26 15.10 -5.93 -12.60
CA ALA A 26 15.99 -7.03 -12.98
C ALA A 26 15.49 -7.74 -14.26
N TYR A 27 14.19 -7.69 -14.52
CA TYR A 27 13.59 -8.28 -15.72
C TYR A 27 13.25 -7.24 -16.77
N SER A 28 12.77 -6.06 -16.34
CA SER A 28 12.34 -5.02 -17.27
C SER A 28 12.32 -3.67 -16.55
N LEU A 29 13.20 -2.78 -16.97
CA LEU A 29 13.22 -1.41 -16.44
C LEU A 29 11.92 -0.68 -16.74
N GLU A 30 11.35 -0.89 -17.92
CA GLU A 30 10.08 -0.29 -18.29
C GLU A 30 8.96 -0.73 -17.35
N SER A 31 8.92 -2.02 -17.01
CA SER A 31 7.91 -2.53 -16.08
C SER A 31 8.07 -1.94 -14.68
N ALA A 32 9.31 -1.72 -14.26
CA ALA A 32 9.56 -1.07 -12.96
C ALA A 32 9.00 0.34 -12.94
N PHE A 33 9.19 1.11 -14.00
CA PHE A 33 8.61 2.45 -14.10
C PHE A 33 7.08 2.41 -14.12
N ARG A 34 6.51 1.46 -14.86
CA ARG A 34 5.05 1.30 -14.89
C ARG A 34 4.49 0.93 -13.51
N PHE A 35 5.21 0.10 -12.76
CA PHE A 35 4.83 -0.25 -11.39
C PHE A 35 4.81 0.99 -10.50
N LEU A 36 5.85 1.81 -10.56
CA LEU A 36 5.93 3.03 -9.75
C LEU A 36 4.82 4.01 -10.10
N ASP A 37 4.52 4.17 -11.39
CA ASP A 37 3.42 5.03 -11.84
C ASP A 37 2.07 4.49 -11.36
N ALA A 38 1.87 3.19 -11.46
CA ALA A 38 0.64 2.55 -11.01
C ALA A 38 0.45 2.70 -9.50
N LEU A 39 1.55 2.57 -8.75
CA LEU A 39 1.51 2.78 -7.30
C LEU A 39 1.10 4.22 -6.99
N GLU A 40 1.73 5.21 -7.61
CA GLU A 40 1.39 6.61 -7.36
C GLU A 40 -0.05 6.91 -7.72
N SER A 41 -0.54 6.37 -8.83
CA SER A 41 -1.94 6.54 -9.23
C SER A 41 -2.90 5.92 -8.23
N THR A 42 -2.54 4.76 -7.70
CA THR A 42 -3.37 4.09 -6.70
C THR A 42 -3.39 4.87 -5.39
N LEU A 43 -2.24 5.41 -4.97
CA LEU A 43 -2.18 6.25 -3.78
C LEU A 43 -2.99 7.54 -3.94
N ASP A 44 -2.97 8.12 -5.13
CA ASP A 44 -3.80 9.29 -5.43
C ASP A 44 -5.28 8.95 -5.32
N LEU A 45 -5.67 7.78 -5.84
CA LEU A 45 -7.03 7.29 -5.70
C LEU A 45 -7.43 7.19 -4.22
N LEU A 46 -6.55 6.61 -3.40
CA LEU A 46 -6.82 6.46 -1.97
C LEU A 46 -6.91 7.81 -1.24
N SER A 47 -6.15 8.80 -1.67
CA SER A 47 -6.24 10.14 -1.07
C SER A 47 -7.60 10.78 -1.29
N ARG A 48 -8.25 10.46 -2.41
CA ARG A 48 -9.58 10.97 -2.75
C ARG A 48 -10.70 10.08 -2.24
N PHE A 49 -10.46 8.78 -2.22
CA PHE A 49 -11.45 7.78 -1.81
C PHE A 49 -10.81 6.81 -0.81
N PRO A 50 -10.63 7.27 0.45
CA PRO A 50 -9.92 6.45 1.45
C PRO A 50 -10.55 5.08 1.71
N GLU A 51 -11.83 4.92 1.43
CA GLU A 51 -12.54 3.66 1.65
C GLU A 51 -12.55 2.75 0.41
N ALA A 52 -11.78 3.10 -0.64
CA ALA A 52 -11.70 2.27 -1.84
C ALA A 52 -11.10 0.89 -1.56
N GLY A 53 -10.21 0.78 -0.58
CA GLY A 53 -9.73 -0.52 -0.11
C GLY A 53 -10.64 -1.08 0.98
N GLY A 54 -10.82 -2.40 0.98
CA GLY A 54 -11.66 -3.05 1.99
C GLY A 54 -10.94 -3.26 3.30
N VAL A 55 -11.68 -3.22 4.40
CA VAL A 55 -11.16 -3.58 5.72
C VAL A 55 -10.84 -5.06 5.72
N ILE A 56 -9.63 -5.43 6.15
CA ILE A 56 -9.26 -6.82 6.22
C ILE A 56 -9.71 -7.43 7.54
N PRO A 57 -10.20 -8.69 7.52
CA PRO A 57 -10.53 -9.37 8.77
C PRO A 57 -9.23 -9.77 9.47
N VAL A 58 -9.11 -9.41 10.74
CA VAL A 58 -7.90 -9.69 11.51
C VAL A 58 -8.25 -10.28 12.86
N ARG A 59 -7.33 -11.10 13.39
CA ARG A 59 -7.46 -11.67 14.71
C ARG A 59 -6.79 -10.80 15.78
N ARG A 60 -5.75 -10.09 15.38
CA ARG A 60 -4.96 -9.25 16.29
C ARG A 60 -5.59 -7.87 16.35
N LYS A 61 -5.85 -7.42 17.55
CA LYS A 61 -6.51 -6.14 17.79
C LYS A 61 -5.77 -4.96 17.20
N GLU A 62 -4.44 -5.00 17.24
CA GLU A 62 -3.61 -3.93 16.69
C GLU A 62 -3.68 -3.81 15.17
N LEU A 63 -4.27 -4.81 14.52
CA LEU A 63 -4.47 -4.78 13.07
C LEU A 63 -5.88 -4.35 12.67
N GLU A 64 -6.74 -4.08 13.64
CA GLU A 64 -8.11 -3.68 13.36
C GLU A 64 -8.15 -2.36 12.59
N GLY A 65 -9.04 -2.28 11.62
CA GLY A 65 -9.22 -1.08 10.81
C GLY A 65 -8.25 -0.95 9.64
N ILE A 66 -7.31 -1.89 9.50
CA ILE A 66 -6.40 -1.87 8.36
C ILE A 66 -7.15 -2.24 7.10
N ARG A 67 -6.90 -1.48 6.05
CA ARG A 67 -7.49 -1.71 4.74
C ARG A 67 -6.44 -2.19 3.77
N ALA A 68 -6.89 -2.92 2.75
CA ALA A 68 -6.04 -3.43 1.69
C ALA A 68 -6.57 -2.97 0.34
N LYS A 69 -5.68 -2.49 -0.51
CA LYS A 69 -6.01 -2.11 -1.89
C LYS A 69 -4.97 -2.67 -2.82
N LEU A 70 -5.41 -3.39 -3.86
CA LEU A 70 -4.50 -3.86 -4.90
C LEU A 70 -3.99 -2.67 -5.70
N VAL A 71 -2.72 -2.72 -6.08
CA VAL A 71 -2.16 -1.72 -6.98
C VAL A 71 -2.82 -1.90 -8.36
N VAL A 72 -3.44 -0.84 -8.86
CA VAL A 72 -4.18 -0.91 -10.12
C VAL A 72 -3.22 -1.27 -11.26
N GLY A 73 -3.51 -2.36 -11.97
CA GLY A 73 -2.66 -2.86 -13.05
C GLY A 73 -1.53 -3.78 -12.59
N PHE A 74 -1.32 -3.91 -11.28
CA PHE A 74 -0.31 -4.79 -10.69
C PHE A 74 -0.91 -5.51 -9.50
N SER A 75 -1.89 -6.35 -9.78
CA SER A 75 -2.73 -6.98 -8.75
C SER A 75 -2.01 -7.97 -7.83
N HIS A 76 -0.74 -8.29 -8.11
CA HIS A 76 0.08 -9.08 -7.20
C HIS A 76 0.61 -8.26 -6.02
N PHE A 77 0.46 -6.95 -6.06
CA PHE A 77 0.94 -6.06 -5.02
C PHE A 77 -0.24 -5.45 -4.28
N ILE A 78 -0.12 -5.43 -2.97
CA ILE A 78 -1.21 -5.02 -2.07
C ILE A 78 -0.69 -3.90 -1.18
N ILE A 79 -1.43 -2.78 -1.16
CA ILE A 79 -1.15 -1.66 -0.27
C ILE A 79 -1.95 -1.90 1.02
N LEU A 80 -1.24 -1.97 2.15
CA LEU A 80 -1.88 -2.02 3.47
C LEU A 80 -1.83 -0.62 4.04
N TYR A 81 -2.99 -0.10 4.44
CA TYR A 81 -3.08 1.28 4.91
C TYR A 81 -4.16 1.43 5.98
N CYS A 82 -4.11 2.51 6.72
CA CYS A 82 -5.17 2.89 7.64
C CYS A 82 -5.58 4.33 7.38
N VAL A 83 -6.84 4.62 7.69
CA VAL A 83 -7.45 5.93 7.47
C VAL A 83 -7.55 6.64 8.81
N GLU A 84 -6.95 7.82 8.89
CA GLU A 84 -7.04 8.70 10.03
C GLU A 84 -7.91 9.89 9.70
N GLU A 85 -8.16 10.75 10.67
CA GLU A 85 -9.05 11.88 10.49
C GLU A 85 -8.61 12.81 9.36
N ASN A 86 -7.33 13.18 9.32
CA ASN A 86 -6.80 14.13 8.36
C ASN A 86 -5.86 13.56 7.33
N HIS A 87 -5.52 12.27 7.44
CA HIS A 87 -4.53 11.66 6.56
C HIS A 87 -4.76 10.16 6.46
N ILE A 88 -4.05 9.54 5.54
CA ILE A 88 -3.93 8.09 5.50
C ILE A 88 -2.47 7.72 5.68
N GLU A 89 -2.23 6.58 6.31
CA GLU A 89 -0.88 6.05 6.47
C GLU A 89 -0.73 4.79 5.65
N ILE A 90 0.27 4.77 4.79
CA ILE A 90 0.62 3.57 4.04
C ILE A 90 1.59 2.78 4.91
N LEU A 91 1.13 1.63 5.37
CA LEU A 91 1.87 0.80 6.33
C LEU A 91 2.87 -0.11 5.64
N ARG A 92 2.44 -0.78 4.61
CA ARG A 92 3.26 -1.71 3.84
C ARG A 92 2.77 -1.78 2.40
N VAL A 93 3.67 -2.18 1.50
CA VAL A 93 3.29 -2.62 0.15
C VAL A 93 3.87 -4.02 0.00
N ILE A 94 3.01 -5.03 0.01
CA ILE A 94 3.43 -6.43 0.03
C ILE A 94 3.03 -7.13 -1.27
N ARG A 95 3.67 -8.26 -1.55
CA ARG A 95 3.25 -9.13 -2.63
C ARG A 95 2.16 -10.07 -2.14
N GLY A 96 1.21 -10.42 -3.01
CA GLY A 96 0.21 -11.41 -2.70
C GLY A 96 0.84 -12.74 -2.34
N GLY A 97 0.17 -13.50 -1.49
CA GLY A 97 0.66 -14.77 -0.99
C GLY A 97 1.36 -14.69 0.36
N GLN A 98 1.73 -13.51 0.82
CA GLN A 98 2.26 -13.35 2.17
C GLN A 98 1.13 -13.47 3.19
N ASP A 99 1.43 -14.09 4.32
CA ASP A 99 0.49 -14.14 5.45
C ASP A 99 0.45 -12.76 6.10
N LEU A 100 -0.70 -12.11 6.04
CA LEU A 100 -0.89 -10.77 6.61
C LEU A 100 -0.58 -10.73 8.11
N HIS A 101 -0.83 -11.83 8.81
CA HIS A 101 -0.57 -11.90 10.26
C HIS A 101 0.92 -11.95 10.59
N SER A 102 1.76 -12.35 9.64
CA SER A 102 3.21 -12.39 9.85
C SER A 102 3.90 -11.11 9.40
N VAL A 103 3.18 -10.20 8.74
CA VAL A 103 3.75 -8.95 8.26
C VAL A 103 3.94 -7.99 9.43
N SER A 104 5.17 -7.47 9.58
CA SER A 104 5.44 -6.47 10.61
C SER A 104 4.91 -5.12 10.18
N LEU A 105 4.18 -4.45 11.06
CA LEU A 105 3.63 -3.11 10.82
C LEU A 105 4.23 -2.06 11.76
N ASN A 106 5.10 -2.46 12.66
CA ASN A 106 5.53 -1.61 13.76
C ASN A 106 6.81 -0.81 13.53
N ALA A 107 7.56 -1.09 12.50
CA ALA A 107 8.78 -0.34 12.24
C ALA A 107 8.44 1.07 11.77
N ARG A 108 9.09 2.03 12.37
CA ARG A 108 8.91 3.45 12.09
C ARG A 108 10.12 4.06 11.45
#